data_e39a4a4d6de7c77b2ec11dcaa0318931
#
_entry.id   e39a4a4d6de7c77b2ec11dcaa0318931
#
_cell.length_a   1.000
_cell.length_b   1.000
_cell.length_c   1.000
_cell.angle_alpha   90.00
_cell.angle_beta   90.00
_cell.angle_gamma   90.00
#
_symmetry.space_group_name_H-M   'P 1'
#
loop_
_entity.id
_entity.type
_entity.pdbx_description
1 polymer ?
#
loop_
_entity_poly.entity_id
_entity_poly.type
_entity_poly.pdbx_seq_one_letter_code
_entity_poly.pdbx_strand_id
1 'polypeptide(L)'
;MIDNTNISINGIAHIALSVKSLNISKGFYKQLMPFLGLKIIHESNKSIYFIGSRTGVLIQEINKKNISSNFSQNNVGLHHFCF
;
A
#
# COMPACT_ATOMS: atom_id res chain seq x y z
N MET A 1 -18.65 27.35 -2.70
CA MET A 1 -18.97 25.97 -2.99
C MET A 1 -18.16 25.46 -4.17
N ILE A 2 -17.76 24.22 -4.10
CA ILE A 2 -16.95 23.60 -5.16
C ILE A 2 -17.84 23.30 -6.36
N ASP A 3 -17.32 23.62 -7.54
CA ASP A 3 -17.94 23.20 -8.76
C ASP A 3 -17.67 21.72 -8.98
N ASN A 4 -18.68 20.89 -8.88
CA ASN A 4 -18.55 19.44 -8.94
C ASN A 4 -18.38 18.88 -10.33
N THR A 5 -18.52 19.69 -11.37
CA THR A 5 -18.44 19.21 -12.72
C THR A 5 -17.04 18.71 -13.09
N ASN A 6 -16.01 19.22 -12.39
CA ASN A 6 -14.63 18.91 -12.67
C ASN A 6 -14.01 17.93 -11.69
N ILE A 7 -14.82 17.38 -10.78
CA ILE A 7 -14.32 16.48 -9.76
C ILE A 7 -14.88 15.09 -10.01
N SER A 8 -13.99 14.13 -10.21
CA SER A 8 -14.38 12.74 -10.32
C SER A 8 -13.31 11.85 -9.76
N ILE A 9 -13.72 10.70 -9.24
CA ILE A 9 -12.80 9.70 -8.72
C ILE A 9 -12.77 8.54 -9.71
N ASN A 10 -11.57 8.27 -10.25
CA ASN A 10 -11.35 7.22 -11.24
C ASN A 10 -10.70 6.00 -10.63
N GLY A 11 -10.91 5.79 -9.33
CA GLY A 11 -10.34 4.68 -8.62
C GLY A 11 -9.45 5.15 -7.49
N ILE A 12 -8.57 4.28 -7.04
CA ILE A 12 -7.66 4.56 -5.93
C ILE A 12 -6.31 4.93 -6.48
N ALA A 13 -5.82 6.14 -6.14
CA ALA A 13 -4.53 6.62 -6.63
C ALA A 13 -3.37 5.81 -6.03
N HIS A 14 -3.42 5.58 -4.72
CA HIS A 14 -2.40 4.76 -4.06
C HIS A 14 -2.92 4.19 -2.74
N ILE A 15 -2.25 3.15 -2.29
CA ILE A 15 -2.53 2.48 -1.03
C ILE A 15 -1.21 2.30 -0.32
N ALA A 16 -1.16 2.57 0.97
CA ALA A 16 0.03 2.31 1.79
C ALA A 16 -0.30 1.20 2.79
N LEU A 17 0.54 0.18 2.81
CA LEU A 17 0.42 -0.94 3.73
C LEU A 17 1.62 -0.96 4.66
N SER A 18 1.38 -1.08 5.95
CA SER A 18 2.44 -1.16 6.94
C SER A 18 2.70 -2.61 7.31
N VAL A 19 3.98 -2.99 7.34
CA VAL A 19 4.38 -4.35 7.67
C VAL A 19 5.37 -4.31 8.83
N LYS A 20 5.47 -5.40 9.57
CA LYS A 20 6.39 -5.47 10.71
C LYS A 20 7.84 -5.54 10.28
N SER A 21 8.12 -6.27 9.21
CA SER A 21 9.47 -6.43 8.69
C SER A 21 9.44 -6.40 7.18
N LEU A 22 10.09 -5.40 6.60
CA LEU A 22 10.16 -5.31 5.15
C LEU A 22 11.01 -6.43 4.57
N ASN A 23 12.07 -6.85 5.26
CA ASN A 23 12.91 -7.96 4.83
C ASN A 23 12.10 -9.23 4.61
N ILE A 24 11.15 -9.50 5.49
CA ILE A 24 10.31 -10.69 5.38
C ILE A 24 9.24 -10.49 4.31
N SER A 25 8.62 -9.32 4.30
CA SER A 25 7.46 -9.07 3.43
C SER A 25 7.83 -8.81 1.98
N LYS A 26 9.03 -8.26 1.72
CA LYS A 26 9.38 -7.84 0.36
C LYS A 26 9.40 -9.00 -0.64
N GLY A 27 9.79 -10.19 -0.20
CA GLY A 27 9.81 -11.35 -1.08
C GLY A 27 8.42 -11.64 -1.65
N PHE A 28 7.40 -11.54 -0.82
CA PHE A 28 6.03 -11.75 -1.23
C PHE A 28 5.56 -10.66 -2.19
N TYR A 29 5.76 -9.40 -1.84
CA TYR A 29 5.25 -8.30 -2.65
C TYR A 29 6.02 -8.11 -3.95
N LYS A 30 7.32 -8.41 -3.96
CA LYS A 30 8.11 -8.34 -5.19
C LYS A 30 7.71 -9.38 -6.22
N GLN A 31 7.03 -10.44 -5.79
CA GLN A 31 6.48 -11.42 -6.71
C GLN A 31 5.04 -11.09 -7.08
N LEU A 32 4.24 -10.68 -6.11
CA LEU A 32 2.82 -10.41 -6.33
C LEU A 32 2.58 -9.18 -7.19
N MET A 33 3.26 -8.07 -6.88
CA MET A 33 2.97 -6.80 -7.55
C MET A 33 3.27 -6.84 -9.05
N PRO A 34 4.43 -7.37 -9.50
CA PRO A 34 4.66 -7.52 -10.93
C PRO A 34 3.65 -8.45 -11.60
N PHE A 35 3.23 -9.50 -10.90
CA PHE A 35 2.20 -10.41 -11.43
C PHE A 35 0.91 -9.65 -11.71
N LEU A 36 0.58 -8.64 -10.88
CA LEU A 36 -0.60 -7.80 -11.05
C LEU A 36 -0.36 -6.62 -11.98
N GLY A 37 0.81 -6.52 -12.58
CA GLY A 37 1.10 -5.46 -13.54
C GLY A 37 1.74 -4.21 -12.94
N LEU A 38 2.15 -4.25 -11.68
CA LEU A 38 2.80 -3.11 -11.04
C LEU A 38 4.31 -3.28 -11.08
N LYS A 39 5.02 -2.17 -11.24
CA LYS A 39 6.49 -2.14 -11.31
C LYS A 39 7.06 -1.39 -10.13
N ILE A 40 8.24 -1.80 -9.67
CA ILE A 40 8.95 -1.08 -8.62
C ILE A 40 9.48 0.21 -9.20
N ILE A 41 9.18 1.34 -8.54
CA ILE A 41 9.79 2.62 -8.89
C ILE A 41 10.71 3.13 -7.81
N HIS A 42 10.58 2.67 -6.58
CA HIS A 42 11.46 3.10 -5.51
C HIS A 42 11.56 1.99 -4.49
N GLU A 43 12.77 1.76 -4.00
CA GLU A 43 13.02 0.75 -2.98
C GLU A 43 14.08 1.27 -2.03
N SER A 44 13.82 1.12 -0.72
CA SER A 44 14.77 1.48 0.31
C SER A 44 14.74 0.40 1.41
N ASN A 45 15.50 0.63 2.48
CA ASN A 45 15.51 -0.30 3.61
C ASN A 45 14.15 -0.38 4.32
N LYS A 46 13.33 0.65 4.18
CA LYS A 46 12.10 0.78 4.95
C LYS A 46 10.84 0.76 4.10
N SER A 47 10.98 0.86 2.79
CA SER A 47 9.80 0.92 1.93
C SER A 47 10.08 0.46 0.52
N ILE A 48 9.03 0.00 -0.16
CA ILE A 48 9.05 -0.30 -1.58
C ILE A 48 7.80 0.31 -2.18
N TYR A 49 7.95 1.01 -3.30
CA TYR A 49 6.83 1.63 -3.98
C TYR A 49 6.65 1.03 -5.36
N PHE A 50 5.45 0.52 -5.60
CA PHE A 50 5.05 -0.09 -6.88
C PHE A 50 4.02 0.78 -7.55
N ILE A 51 4.09 0.89 -8.87
CA ILE A 51 3.07 1.59 -9.65
C ILE A 51 2.67 0.73 -10.84
N GLY A 52 1.37 0.71 -11.13
CA GLY A 52 0.83 0.09 -12.32
C GLY A 52 -0.41 0.84 -12.73
N SER A 53 -0.49 1.19 -14.02
CA SER A 53 -1.62 1.92 -14.56
C SER A 53 -1.91 3.17 -13.73
N ARG A 54 -3.00 3.19 -12.97
CA ARG A 54 -3.40 4.35 -12.17
C ARG A 54 -3.28 4.12 -10.68
N THR A 55 -2.68 3.01 -10.26
CA THR A 55 -2.64 2.65 -8.84
C THR A 55 -1.20 2.49 -8.38
N GLY A 56 -0.87 3.11 -7.26
CA GLY A 56 0.40 2.90 -6.58
C GLY A 56 0.19 2.12 -5.30
N VAL A 57 1.13 1.27 -4.96
CA VAL A 57 1.11 0.52 -3.70
C VAL A 57 2.44 0.75 -2.99
N LEU A 58 2.36 1.31 -1.80
CA LEU A 58 3.51 1.53 -0.94
C LEU A 58 3.51 0.49 0.16
N ILE A 59 4.60 -0.26 0.28
CA ILE A 59 4.80 -1.16 1.40
C ILE A 59 5.86 -0.52 2.28
N GLN A 60 5.54 -0.28 3.54
CA GLN A 60 6.45 0.40 4.45
C GLN A 60 6.56 -0.35 5.77
N GLU A 61 7.74 -0.33 6.34
CA GLU A 61 7.98 -0.95 7.63
C GLU A 61 7.50 -0.04 8.74
N ILE A 62 6.82 -0.61 9.73
CA ILE A 62 6.32 0.17 10.85
C ILE A 62 7.46 0.63 11.76
N ASN A 63 7.18 1.65 12.57
CA ASN A 63 8.08 2.08 13.63
C ASN A 63 8.25 0.95 14.65
N LYS A 64 9.45 0.79 15.19
CA LYS A 64 9.74 -0.24 16.20
C LYS A 64 8.85 -0.15 17.42
N LYS A 65 8.34 1.03 17.72
CA LYS A 65 7.42 1.22 18.85
C LYS A 65 6.14 0.39 18.69
N ASN A 66 5.76 0.12 17.46
CA ASN A 66 4.48 -0.54 17.14
C ASN A 66 4.67 -1.98 16.69
N ILE A 67 5.87 -2.55 16.84
CA ILE A 67 6.16 -3.85 16.26
C ILE A 67 5.35 -4.98 16.90
N SER A 68 4.90 -4.80 18.12
CA SER A 68 4.07 -5.79 18.82
C SER A 68 2.59 -5.69 18.44
N SER A 69 2.19 -4.62 17.76
CA SER A 69 0.79 -4.42 17.36
C SER A 69 0.46 -5.24 16.12
N ASN A 70 -0.74 -5.79 16.09
CA ASN A 70 -1.26 -6.51 14.93
C ASN A 70 -2.54 -5.84 14.46
N PHE A 71 -2.79 -5.96 13.15
CA PHE A 71 -4.05 -5.51 12.61
C PHE A 71 -5.19 -6.35 13.15
N SER A 72 -6.33 -5.71 13.41
CA SER A 72 -7.55 -6.40 13.80
C SER A 72 -8.73 -5.80 13.06
N GLN A 73 -9.57 -6.65 12.47
CA GLN A 73 -10.77 -6.20 11.81
C GLN A 73 -11.80 -5.62 12.76
N ASN A 74 -11.65 -5.86 14.05
CA ASN A 74 -12.53 -5.31 15.07
C ASN A 74 -12.16 -3.91 15.48
N ASN A 75 -11.02 -3.42 15.05
CA ASN A 75 -10.59 -2.05 15.33
C ASN A 75 -11.12 -1.09 14.26
N VAL A 76 -11.22 0.17 14.62
CA VAL A 76 -11.58 1.20 13.66
C VAL A 76 -10.49 1.29 12.59
N GLY A 77 -10.90 1.33 11.33
CA GLY A 77 -9.97 1.44 10.22
C GLY A 77 -10.51 0.78 8.96
N LEU A 78 -9.65 0.69 7.97
CA LEU A 78 -10.00 0.06 6.71
C LEU A 78 -10.10 -1.45 6.90
N HIS A 79 -11.26 -2.01 6.59
CA HIS A 79 -11.48 -3.43 6.73
C HIS A 79 -10.84 -4.22 5.60
N HIS A 80 -11.12 -3.85 4.36
CA HIS A 80 -10.48 -4.44 3.18
C HIS A 80 -10.74 -3.58 1.96
N PHE A 81 -9.98 -3.87 0.91
CA PHE A 81 -10.22 -3.27 -0.39
C PHE A 81 -9.97 -4.34 -1.46
N CYS A 82 -10.45 -4.06 -2.68
CA CYS A 82 -10.32 -5.01 -3.78
C CYS A 82 -9.97 -4.28 -5.06
N PHE A 83 -9.09 -4.85 -5.81
CA PHE A 83 -8.76 -4.33 -7.13
C PHE A 83 -9.76 -4.79 -8.18
#